data_2d69db995b1618230784c0b74425c151
#
_entry.id   2d69db995b1618230784c0b74425c151
#
_cell.length_a   1.000
_cell.length_b   1.000
_cell.length_c   1.000
_cell.angle_alpha   90.00
_cell.angle_beta   90.00
_cell.angle_gamma   90.00
#
_symmetry.space_group_name_H-M   'P 1'
#
loop_
_entity.id
_entity.type
_entity.pdbx_description
1 polymer ?
#
loop_
_entity_poly.entity_id
_entity_poly.type
_entity_poly.pdbx_seq_one_letter_code
_entity_poly.pdbx_strand_id
1 'polypeptide(L)'
;MENRTLTVALLSLIAGCTIGFVGANALNRREIESLRGVAVAQKPQAAADANTAGKLTDEEIQAGIKKADESPGDLVYQRNMGVALYRYASSNKDVALLGESTRLLKRVLESDPSNVDINTALGNAYFDIGYFGKNSADFANARTFYESVLSKTPADASVRTDYGLTYFLQEPPDYDKALTEFEKALKNDPKNEKALEFSTQVYVKRGEMDKARGSIEKLRAVNPSHPAIAGLSGLLGGKAEPAT
;
A
#
# COMPACT_ATOMS: atom_id res chain seq x y z
N MET A 1 -28.50 14.58 14.27
CA MET A 1 -27.82 13.53 15.07
C MET A 1 -27.08 12.51 14.20
N GLU A 2 -27.52 12.27 12.96
CA GLU A 2 -26.90 11.31 12.01
C GLU A 2 -25.45 11.64 11.61
N ASN A 3 -25.11 12.92 11.43
CA ASN A 3 -23.77 13.33 11.01
C ASN A 3 -22.64 13.02 12.01
N ARG A 4 -22.97 12.88 13.30
CA ARG A 4 -21.99 12.54 14.34
C ARG A 4 -21.62 11.06 14.37
N THR A 5 -22.58 10.20 14.04
CA THR A 5 -22.39 8.74 14.04
C THR A 5 -21.48 8.31 12.88
N LEU A 6 -21.66 8.92 11.72
CA LEU A 6 -20.83 8.62 10.53
C LEU A 6 -19.35 8.99 10.74
N THR A 7 -19.12 10.15 11.34
CA THR A 7 -17.76 10.64 11.66
C THR A 7 -17.08 9.74 12.71
N VAL A 8 -17.84 9.23 13.66
CA VAL A 8 -17.34 8.33 14.73
C VAL A 8 -17.05 6.93 14.18
N ALA A 9 -17.90 6.40 13.30
CA ALA A 9 -17.68 5.09 12.67
C ALA A 9 -16.41 5.09 11.76
N LEU A 10 -16.22 6.13 10.97
CA LEU A 10 -15.01 6.33 10.17
C LEU A 10 -13.74 6.49 11.02
N LEU A 11 -13.83 7.17 12.16
CA LEU A 11 -12.71 7.34 13.10
C LEU A 11 -12.40 6.06 13.89
N SER A 12 -13.41 5.24 14.21
CA SER A 12 -13.19 3.95 14.89
C SER A 12 -12.54 2.91 13.98
N LEU A 13 -12.78 2.97 12.65
CA LEU A 13 -12.08 2.13 11.67
C LEU A 13 -10.57 2.44 11.61
N ILE A 14 -10.20 3.71 11.79
CA ILE A 14 -8.80 4.15 11.86
C ILE A 14 -8.11 3.58 13.11
N ALA A 15 -8.83 3.39 14.21
CA ALA A 15 -8.30 2.86 15.47
C ALA A 15 -8.25 1.31 15.53
N GLY A 16 -9.14 0.61 14.81
CA GLY A 16 -9.27 -0.86 14.86
C GLY A 16 -8.28 -1.62 13.96
N CYS A 17 -7.70 -0.98 12.94
CA CYS A 17 -6.82 -1.64 11.97
C CYS A 17 -5.33 -1.63 12.36
N THR A 18 -4.97 -1.30 13.60
CA THR A 18 -3.55 -1.26 14.04
C THR A 18 -2.97 -2.60 14.46
N ILE A 19 -3.72 -3.69 14.34
CA ILE A 19 -3.22 -5.05 14.67
C ILE A 19 -3.39 -5.92 13.43
N GLY A 20 -2.43 -5.90 12.51
CA GLY A 20 -2.36 -6.94 11.50
C GLY A 20 -1.81 -6.63 10.12
N PHE A 21 -1.14 -5.50 9.89
CA PHE A 21 -0.43 -5.35 8.62
C PHE A 21 0.88 -4.54 8.80
N VAL A 22 1.95 -5.27 9.06
CA VAL A 22 3.32 -4.76 8.91
C VAL A 22 3.62 -4.84 7.41
N GLY A 23 3.37 -3.76 6.70
CA GLY A 23 3.67 -3.73 5.26
C GLY A 23 3.08 -2.56 4.49
N ALA A 24 2.33 -1.65 5.10
CA ALA A 24 1.91 -0.41 4.46
C ALA A 24 2.55 0.75 5.18
N ASN A 25 3.50 1.30 4.52
CA ASN A 25 4.39 2.38 4.82
C ASN A 25 3.80 3.58 5.53
N ALA A 26 4.46 3.95 6.59
CA ALA A 26 4.69 5.26 7.17
C ALA A 26 3.72 6.39 6.75
N LEU A 27 2.46 6.29 7.14
CA LEU A 27 1.73 7.50 7.47
C LEU A 27 2.39 8.10 8.70
N ASN A 28 2.86 9.33 8.54
CA ASN A 28 3.68 10.07 9.48
C ASN A 28 3.17 9.92 10.92
N ARG A 29 4.03 9.51 11.85
CA ARG A 29 3.74 9.37 13.29
C ARG A 29 2.99 10.59 13.87
N ARG A 30 3.23 11.78 13.34
CA ARG A 30 2.56 13.03 13.74
C ARG A 30 1.06 13.07 13.37
N GLU A 31 0.66 12.48 12.25
CA GLU A 31 -0.77 12.40 11.89
C GLU A 31 -1.51 11.38 12.73
N ILE A 32 -0.87 10.25 13.05
CA ILE A 32 -1.42 9.25 13.97
C ILE A 32 -1.59 9.85 15.38
N GLU A 33 -0.67 10.68 15.84
CA GLU A 33 -0.78 11.35 17.13
C GLU A 33 -1.85 12.46 17.15
N SER A 34 -2.03 13.20 16.04
CA SER A 34 -3.10 14.19 15.93
C SER A 34 -4.49 13.54 15.92
N LEU A 35 -4.62 12.38 15.28
CA LEU A 35 -5.86 11.59 15.26
C LEU A 35 -6.15 10.94 16.62
N ARG A 36 -5.11 10.55 17.39
CA ARG A 36 -5.26 10.10 18.79
C ARG A 36 -5.72 11.21 19.72
N GLY A 37 -5.26 12.46 19.50
CA GLY A 37 -5.69 13.61 20.29
C GLY A 37 -7.19 13.92 20.16
N VAL A 38 -7.79 13.64 18.99
CA VAL A 38 -9.23 13.81 18.75
C VAL A 38 -10.04 12.64 19.31
N ALA A 39 -9.48 11.43 19.36
CA ALA A 39 -10.16 10.23 19.85
C ALA A 39 -10.25 10.15 21.40
N VAL A 40 -9.35 10.82 22.15
CA VAL A 40 -9.32 10.78 23.62
C VAL A 40 -10.37 11.66 24.27
N ALA A 41 -11.02 12.56 23.51
CA ALA A 41 -12.01 13.49 24.06
C ALA A 41 -13.44 12.93 24.21
N GLN A 42 -13.72 11.67 23.86
CA GLN A 42 -15.04 11.06 24.05
C GLN A 42 -14.97 9.65 24.67
N LYS A 43 -15.43 9.55 25.93
CA LYS A 43 -15.68 8.28 26.60
C LYS A 43 -16.69 7.43 25.83
N PRO A 44 -16.42 6.12 25.62
CA PRO A 44 -17.44 5.24 25.04
C PRO A 44 -18.40 4.78 26.14
N GLN A 45 -19.68 4.92 25.87
CA GLN A 45 -20.74 4.29 26.65
C GLN A 45 -21.42 3.22 25.78
N ALA A 46 -21.56 2.04 26.35
CA ALA A 46 -22.25 0.87 25.93
C ALA A 46 -21.47 -0.13 25.02
N ALA A 47 -21.21 -1.28 25.65
CA ALA A 47 -20.81 -2.51 24.99
C ALA A 47 -21.93 -3.01 24.06
N ALA A 48 -21.62 -3.10 22.79
CA ALA A 48 -22.36 -3.92 21.83
C ALA A 48 -21.32 -4.80 21.14
N ASP A 49 -21.64 -6.07 21.07
CA ASP A 49 -20.90 -7.21 20.50
C ASP A 49 -19.56 -6.95 19.80
N ALA A 50 -18.50 -7.41 20.41
CA ALA A 50 -17.09 -7.22 20.00
C ALA A 50 -16.76 -7.81 18.59
N ASN A 51 -17.70 -8.41 17.89
CA ASN A 51 -17.50 -9.04 16.60
C ASN A 51 -18.10 -8.24 15.42
N THR A 52 -18.83 -7.15 15.70
CA THR A 52 -19.41 -6.26 14.67
C THR A 52 -18.88 -4.83 14.74
N ALA A 53 -18.12 -4.48 15.77
CA ALA A 53 -17.62 -3.13 16.03
C ALA A 53 -16.40 -2.78 15.17
N GLY A 54 -16.52 -2.82 13.84
CA GLY A 54 -15.39 -2.43 12.98
C GLY A 54 -15.59 -2.59 11.47
N LYS A 55 -16.69 -3.18 11.02
CA LYS A 55 -16.99 -3.21 9.57
C LYS A 55 -17.98 -2.10 9.24
N LEU A 56 -17.57 -1.20 8.32
CA LEU A 56 -18.50 -0.26 7.71
C LEU A 56 -19.55 -1.07 6.91
N THR A 57 -20.81 -0.66 7.01
CA THR A 57 -21.85 -1.19 6.12
C THR A 57 -21.74 -0.53 4.74
N ASP A 58 -22.30 -1.19 3.73
CA ASP A 58 -22.32 -0.63 2.38
C ASP A 58 -23.07 0.71 2.35
N GLU A 59 -24.15 0.85 3.17
CA GLU A 59 -24.91 2.09 3.30
C GLU A 59 -24.05 3.23 3.90
N GLU A 60 -23.21 2.94 4.90
CA GLU A 60 -22.30 3.93 5.49
C GLU A 60 -21.23 4.37 4.50
N ILE A 61 -20.69 3.44 3.71
CA ILE A 61 -19.72 3.73 2.65
C ILE A 61 -20.36 4.62 1.59
N GLN A 62 -21.53 4.26 1.08
CA GLN A 62 -22.22 5.04 0.06
C GLN A 62 -22.64 6.42 0.57
N ALA A 63 -23.09 6.53 1.81
CA ALA A 63 -23.41 7.82 2.43
C ALA A 63 -22.15 8.71 2.55
N GLY A 64 -20.99 8.13 2.88
CA GLY A 64 -19.72 8.86 2.93
C GLY A 64 -19.28 9.38 1.56
N ILE A 65 -19.36 8.53 0.53
CA ILE A 65 -19.06 8.90 -0.87
C ILE A 65 -20.00 10.02 -1.34
N LYS A 66 -21.31 9.87 -1.12
CA LYS A 66 -22.31 10.88 -1.47
C LYS A 66 -22.00 12.22 -0.81
N LYS A 67 -21.67 12.23 0.49
CA LYS A 67 -21.31 13.46 1.20
C LYS A 67 -20.04 14.09 0.61
N ALA A 68 -19.05 13.30 0.18
CA ALA A 68 -17.88 13.81 -0.50
C ALA A 68 -18.24 14.48 -1.84
N ASP A 69 -19.21 13.93 -2.56
CA ASP A 69 -19.69 14.49 -3.83
C ASP A 69 -20.55 15.76 -3.65
N GLU A 70 -21.30 15.85 -2.57
CA GLU A 70 -22.07 17.05 -2.22
C GLU A 70 -21.18 18.22 -1.74
N SER A 71 -19.93 17.93 -1.33
CA SER A 71 -18.99 18.93 -0.82
C SER A 71 -17.60 18.75 -1.47
N PRO A 72 -17.45 18.92 -2.78
CA PRO A 72 -16.19 18.68 -3.49
C PRO A 72 -15.05 19.62 -3.06
N GLY A 73 -15.36 20.80 -2.52
CA GLY A 73 -14.39 21.76 -2.00
C GLY A 73 -13.92 21.48 -0.58
N ASP A 74 -14.54 20.57 0.16
CA ASP A 74 -14.03 20.13 1.47
C ASP A 74 -12.88 19.13 1.28
N LEU A 75 -11.69 19.66 0.98
CA LEU A 75 -10.49 18.84 0.70
C LEU A 75 -10.07 17.99 1.90
N VAL A 76 -10.38 18.42 3.12
CA VAL A 76 -10.10 17.63 4.32
C VAL A 76 -10.98 16.39 4.36
N TYR A 77 -12.27 16.54 4.06
CA TYR A 77 -13.19 15.41 3.97
C TYR A 77 -12.83 14.50 2.80
N GLN A 78 -12.53 15.06 1.61
CA GLN A 78 -12.09 14.30 0.43
C GLN A 78 -10.88 13.42 0.77
N ARG A 79 -9.85 13.99 1.39
CA ARG A 79 -8.65 13.27 1.80
C ARG A 79 -8.97 12.14 2.79
N ASN A 80 -9.68 12.47 3.87
CA ASN A 80 -9.96 11.49 4.93
C ASN A 80 -10.83 10.35 4.42
N MET A 81 -11.85 10.65 3.61
CA MET A 81 -12.71 9.64 3.00
C MET A 81 -11.93 8.80 1.97
N GLY A 82 -11.13 9.44 1.12
CA GLY A 82 -10.30 8.75 0.13
C GLY A 82 -9.31 7.77 0.76
N VAL A 83 -8.60 8.19 1.83
CA VAL A 83 -7.68 7.31 2.56
C VAL A 83 -8.41 6.18 3.30
N ALA A 84 -9.57 6.47 3.90
CA ALA A 84 -10.38 5.45 4.57
C ALA A 84 -10.88 4.39 3.58
N LEU A 85 -11.40 4.83 2.42
CA LEU A 85 -11.82 3.94 1.35
C LEU A 85 -10.66 3.08 0.83
N TYR A 86 -9.48 3.67 0.61
CA TYR A 86 -8.29 2.92 0.21
C TYR A 86 -8.02 1.76 1.17
N ARG A 87 -7.94 2.05 2.47
CA ARG A 87 -7.64 1.03 3.48
C ARG A 87 -8.68 -0.09 3.52
N TYR A 88 -9.96 0.30 3.51
CA TYR A 88 -11.06 -0.65 3.51
C TYR A 88 -11.06 -1.51 2.24
N ALA A 89 -10.98 -0.87 1.09
CA ALA A 89 -11.03 -1.52 -0.21
C ALA A 89 -9.83 -2.44 -0.46
N SER A 90 -8.61 -2.01 -0.10
CA SER A 90 -7.40 -2.83 -0.19
C SER A 90 -7.51 -4.10 0.66
N SER A 91 -8.00 -3.97 1.91
CA SER A 91 -8.21 -5.12 2.81
C SER A 91 -9.28 -6.11 2.29
N ASN A 92 -10.30 -5.60 1.59
CA ASN A 92 -11.39 -6.41 1.03
C ASN A 92 -11.16 -6.76 -0.46
N LYS A 93 -10.08 -6.29 -1.07
CA LYS A 93 -9.76 -6.46 -2.50
C LYS A 93 -10.86 -5.90 -3.42
N ASP A 94 -11.51 -4.84 -2.98
CA ASP A 94 -12.62 -4.20 -3.70
C ASP A 94 -12.09 -3.16 -4.68
N VAL A 95 -11.95 -3.56 -5.94
CA VAL A 95 -11.43 -2.72 -7.02
C VAL A 95 -12.33 -1.50 -7.29
N ALA A 96 -13.65 -1.64 -7.12
CA ALA A 96 -14.58 -0.55 -7.35
C ALA A 96 -14.40 0.56 -6.30
N LEU A 97 -14.30 0.19 -5.02
CA LEU A 97 -14.04 1.16 -3.95
C LEU A 97 -12.62 1.73 -4.00
N LEU A 98 -11.62 0.97 -4.48
CA LEU A 98 -10.30 1.54 -4.79
C LEU A 98 -10.42 2.65 -5.86
N GLY A 99 -11.24 2.44 -6.88
CA GLY A 99 -11.56 3.47 -7.89
C GLY A 99 -12.15 4.73 -7.27
N GLU A 100 -13.13 4.59 -6.36
CA GLU A 100 -13.71 5.72 -5.62
C GLU A 100 -12.66 6.44 -4.75
N SER A 101 -11.81 5.68 -4.06
CA SER A 101 -10.68 6.26 -3.32
C SER A 101 -9.79 7.12 -4.21
N THR A 102 -9.37 6.61 -5.38
CA THR A 102 -8.51 7.37 -6.30
C THR A 102 -9.20 8.63 -6.80
N ARG A 103 -10.52 8.58 -7.04
CA ARG A 103 -11.31 9.73 -7.46
C ARG A 103 -11.30 10.85 -6.42
N LEU A 104 -11.52 10.51 -5.15
CA LEU A 104 -11.51 11.49 -4.06
C LEU A 104 -10.11 12.06 -3.82
N LEU A 105 -9.09 11.22 -3.80
CA LEU A 105 -7.70 11.64 -3.59
C LEU A 105 -7.17 12.52 -4.74
N LYS A 106 -7.60 12.30 -5.98
CA LYS A 106 -7.26 13.17 -7.11
C LYS A 106 -7.80 14.58 -6.93
N ARG A 107 -9.01 14.77 -6.41
CA ARG A 107 -9.54 16.11 -6.09
C ARG A 107 -8.63 16.85 -5.09
N VAL A 108 -8.08 16.13 -4.11
CA VAL A 108 -7.12 16.72 -3.17
C VAL A 108 -5.82 17.09 -3.88
N LEU A 109 -5.34 16.21 -4.76
CA LEU A 109 -4.09 16.44 -5.50
C LEU A 109 -4.16 17.64 -6.45
N GLU A 110 -5.35 17.98 -6.99
CA GLU A 110 -5.55 19.18 -7.81
C GLU A 110 -5.14 20.46 -7.09
N SER A 111 -5.29 20.53 -5.75
CA SER A 111 -4.91 21.70 -4.94
C SER A 111 -3.43 21.71 -4.57
N ASP A 112 -2.79 20.56 -4.45
CA ASP A 112 -1.36 20.39 -4.16
C ASP A 112 -0.81 19.19 -4.91
N PRO A 113 -0.43 19.35 -6.20
CA PRO A 113 0.08 18.27 -7.04
C PRO A 113 1.38 17.64 -6.51
N SER A 114 2.09 18.34 -5.63
CA SER A 114 3.35 17.88 -5.06
C SER A 114 3.21 17.16 -3.71
N ASN A 115 1.99 16.97 -3.22
CA ASN A 115 1.72 16.34 -1.93
C ASN A 115 2.20 14.89 -1.91
N VAL A 116 3.25 14.64 -1.13
CA VAL A 116 3.90 13.32 -1.07
C VAL A 116 2.94 12.25 -0.55
N ASP A 117 2.16 12.55 0.50
CA ASP A 117 1.26 11.58 1.12
C ASP A 117 0.12 11.18 0.18
N ILE A 118 -0.46 12.16 -0.53
CA ILE A 118 -1.55 11.90 -1.48
C ILE A 118 -1.02 11.15 -2.72
N ASN A 119 0.15 11.53 -3.24
CA ASN A 119 0.79 10.79 -4.33
C ASN A 119 1.11 9.35 -3.90
N THR A 120 1.60 9.12 -2.67
CA THR A 120 1.85 7.77 -2.15
C THR A 120 0.54 6.96 -2.07
N ALA A 121 -0.52 7.56 -1.53
CA ALA A 121 -1.83 6.89 -1.42
C ALA A 121 -2.41 6.54 -2.80
N LEU A 122 -2.30 7.44 -3.77
CA LEU A 122 -2.72 7.18 -5.15
C LEU A 122 -1.88 6.10 -5.83
N GLY A 123 -0.55 6.14 -5.64
CA GLY A 123 0.35 5.10 -6.14
C GLY A 123 -0.04 3.71 -5.61
N ASN A 124 -0.27 3.61 -4.31
CA ASN A 124 -0.69 2.36 -3.66
C ASN A 124 -2.08 1.91 -4.13
N ALA A 125 -3.04 2.83 -4.27
CA ALA A 125 -4.38 2.48 -4.72
C ALA A 125 -4.38 1.96 -6.18
N TYR A 126 -3.64 2.61 -7.08
CA TYR A 126 -3.48 2.14 -8.46
C TYR A 126 -2.69 0.82 -8.53
N PHE A 127 -1.69 0.63 -7.67
CA PHE A 127 -1.00 -0.65 -7.56
C PHE A 127 -1.98 -1.77 -7.20
N ASP A 128 -2.81 -1.55 -6.18
CA ASP A 128 -3.82 -2.53 -5.74
C ASP A 128 -4.89 -2.77 -6.81
N ILE A 129 -5.35 -1.73 -7.53
CA ILE A 129 -6.26 -1.88 -8.68
C ILE A 129 -5.61 -2.77 -9.75
N GLY A 130 -4.35 -2.52 -10.10
CA GLY A 130 -3.62 -3.35 -11.07
C GLY A 130 -3.47 -4.80 -10.61
N TYR A 131 -3.15 -5.00 -9.35
CA TYR A 131 -2.91 -6.31 -8.77
C TYR A 131 -4.20 -7.14 -8.62
N PHE A 132 -5.24 -6.58 -8.01
CA PHE A 132 -6.51 -7.28 -7.80
C PHE A 132 -7.34 -7.37 -9.07
N GLY A 133 -7.33 -6.31 -9.90
CA GLY A 133 -8.04 -6.24 -11.17
C GLY A 133 -7.32 -6.98 -12.31
N LYS A 134 -6.08 -7.44 -12.09
CA LYS A 134 -5.22 -8.08 -13.13
C LYS A 134 -5.08 -7.21 -14.38
N ASN A 135 -4.89 -5.92 -14.19
CA ASN A 135 -4.77 -4.94 -15.26
C ASN A 135 -3.42 -4.23 -15.22
N SER A 136 -2.52 -4.58 -16.13
CA SER A 136 -1.18 -4.01 -16.21
C SER A 136 -1.15 -2.50 -16.47
N ALA A 137 -2.20 -1.92 -17.08
CA ALA A 137 -2.28 -0.48 -17.30
C ALA A 137 -2.31 0.32 -15.99
N ASP A 138 -2.89 -0.24 -14.93
CA ASP A 138 -2.98 0.44 -13.63
C ASP A 138 -1.62 0.47 -12.91
N PHE A 139 -0.71 -0.47 -13.20
CA PHE A 139 0.67 -0.35 -12.75
C PHE A 139 1.39 0.86 -13.38
N ALA A 140 1.05 1.24 -14.63
CA ALA A 140 1.60 2.46 -15.22
C ALA A 140 1.05 3.71 -14.52
N ASN A 141 -0.24 3.71 -14.14
CA ASN A 141 -0.81 4.78 -13.33
C ASN A 141 -0.11 4.87 -11.95
N ALA A 142 0.10 3.74 -11.28
CA ALA A 142 0.82 3.70 -10.01
C ALA A 142 2.23 4.30 -10.13
N ARG A 143 2.96 3.97 -11.21
CA ARG A 143 4.30 4.52 -11.47
C ARG A 143 4.33 6.04 -11.53
N THR A 144 3.35 6.66 -12.20
CA THR A 144 3.27 8.13 -12.28
C THR A 144 3.27 8.78 -10.90
N PHE A 145 2.52 8.23 -9.96
CA PHE A 145 2.44 8.75 -8.60
C PHE A 145 3.69 8.43 -7.78
N TYR A 146 4.24 7.22 -7.89
CA TYR A 146 5.50 6.87 -7.21
C TYR A 146 6.68 7.70 -7.73
N GLU A 147 6.75 8.01 -9.02
CA GLU A 147 7.75 8.92 -9.58
C GLU A 147 7.65 10.32 -8.99
N SER A 148 6.44 10.85 -8.82
CA SER A 148 6.21 12.12 -8.13
C SER A 148 6.76 12.09 -6.70
N VAL A 149 6.48 11.03 -5.93
CA VAL A 149 7.02 10.84 -4.58
C VAL A 149 8.54 10.78 -4.61
N LEU A 150 9.12 9.92 -5.45
CA LEU A 150 10.57 9.69 -5.53
C LEU A 150 11.35 10.90 -6.05
N SER A 151 10.69 11.83 -6.76
CA SER A 151 11.29 13.12 -7.13
C SER A 151 11.52 14.02 -5.92
N LYS A 152 10.71 13.90 -4.88
CA LYS A 152 10.80 14.68 -3.62
C LYS A 152 11.57 13.93 -2.54
N THR A 153 11.39 12.62 -2.49
CA THR A 153 12.01 11.74 -1.49
C THR A 153 12.79 10.61 -2.16
N PRO A 154 13.91 10.90 -2.85
CA PRO A 154 14.63 9.91 -3.66
C PRO A 154 15.23 8.76 -2.83
N ALA A 155 15.38 8.93 -1.53
CA ALA A 155 15.87 7.91 -0.60
C ALA A 155 14.77 7.02 0.00
N ASP A 156 13.49 7.23 -0.32
CA ASP A 156 12.40 6.38 0.17
C ASP A 156 12.50 4.98 -0.44
N ALA A 157 13.10 4.07 0.32
CA ALA A 157 13.32 2.69 -0.09
C ALA A 157 12.03 1.90 -0.25
N SER A 158 11.00 2.25 0.52
CA SER A 158 9.73 1.54 0.48
C SER A 158 8.94 1.87 -0.78
N VAL A 159 8.73 3.17 -1.06
CA VAL A 159 8.07 3.60 -2.29
C VAL A 159 8.84 3.13 -3.52
N ARG A 160 10.17 3.14 -3.46
CA ARG A 160 11.01 2.63 -4.54
C ARG A 160 10.85 1.14 -4.76
N THR A 161 10.67 0.36 -3.69
CA THR A 161 10.38 -1.08 -3.80
C THR A 161 9.02 -1.30 -4.46
N ASP A 162 7.99 -0.56 -4.05
CA ASP A 162 6.65 -0.67 -4.64
C ASP A 162 6.64 -0.22 -6.11
N TYR A 163 7.42 0.81 -6.45
CA TYR A 163 7.67 1.22 -7.83
C TYR A 163 8.31 0.08 -8.65
N GLY A 164 9.34 -0.59 -8.12
CA GLY A 164 9.95 -1.78 -8.74
C GLY A 164 8.97 -2.93 -8.92
N LEU A 165 8.07 -3.15 -7.95
CA LEU A 165 7.05 -4.18 -8.03
C LEU A 165 6.06 -3.96 -9.17
N THR A 166 5.79 -2.72 -9.58
CA THR A 166 4.94 -2.45 -10.74
C THR A 166 5.52 -3.03 -12.03
N TYR A 167 6.84 -3.04 -12.19
CA TYR A 167 7.53 -3.66 -13.32
C TYR A 167 7.59 -5.18 -13.21
N PHE A 168 7.73 -5.69 -11.97
CA PHE A 168 7.77 -7.13 -11.72
C PHE A 168 6.41 -7.79 -12.00
N LEU A 169 5.30 -7.12 -11.65
CA LEU A 169 3.94 -7.66 -11.72
C LEU A 169 3.19 -7.32 -13.01
N GLN A 170 3.69 -6.39 -13.81
CA GLN A 170 3.07 -6.10 -15.12
C GLN A 170 3.17 -7.31 -16.05
N GLU A 171 2.32 -7.34 -17.08
CA GLU A 171 2.36 -8.38 -18.12
C GLU A 171 2.68 -7.75 -19.48
N PRO A 172 3.79 -8.14 -20.15
CA PRO A 172 4.86 -9.00 -19.64
C PRO A 172 5.71 -8.31 -18.57
N PRO A 173 6.34 -9.08 -17.64
CA PRO A 173 7.21 -8.52 -16.62
C PRO A 173 8.47 -7.85 -17.20
N ASP A 174 8.88 -6.73 -16.61
CA ASP A 174 10.17 -6.07 -16.89
C ASP A 174 11.13 -6.30 -15.73
N TYR A 175 11.77 -7.47 -15.71
CA TYR A 175 12.67 -7.87 -14.63
C TYR A 175 13.90 -6.97 -14.51
N ASP A 176 14.37 -6.36 -15.59
CA ASP A 176 15.54 -5.49 -15.57
C ASP A 176 15.24 -4.18 -14.85
N LYS A 177 14.09 -3.55 -15.17
CA LYS A 177 13.66 -2.36 -14.46
C LYS A 177 13.29 -2.67 -13.01
N ALA A 178 12.58 -3.76 -12.75
CA ALA A 178 12.24 -4.18 -11.40
C ALA A 178 13.49 -4.32 -10.53
N LEU A 179 14.50 -5.06 -11.00
CA LEU A 179 15.74 -5.27 -10.29
C LEU A 179 16.51 -3.96 -10.04
N THR A 180 16.57 -3.10 -11.06
CA THR A 180 17.21 -1.78 -10.95
C THR A 180 16.62 -0.98 -9.78
N GLU A 181 15.29 -0.97 -9.64
CA GLU A 181 14.64 -0.23 -8.55
C GLU A 181 14.80 -0.94 -7.20
N PHE A 182 14.78 -2.26 -7.14
CA PHE A 182 15.06 -3.00 -5.90
C PHE A 182 16.51 -2.77 -5.42
N GLU A 183 17.49 -2.77 -6.32
CA GLU A 183 18.89 -2.47 -5.97
C GLU A 183 19.06 -1.05 -5.44
N LYS A 184 18.38 -0.05 -6.04
CA LYS A 184 18.37 1.31 -5.52
C LYS A 184 17.70 1.38 -4.15
N ALA A 185 16.61 0.65 -3.92
CA ALA A 185 15.95 0.57 -2.63
C ALA A 185 16.89 -0.02 -1.58
N LEU A 186 17.56 -1.13 -1.90
CA LEU A 186 18.52 -1.79 -1.01
C LEU A 186 19.80 -0.97 -0.75
N LYS A 187 20.14 -0.05 -1.64
CA LYS A 187 21.22 0.92 -1.39
C LYS A 187 20.84 1.90 -0.30
N ASN A 188 19.58 2.31 -0.23
CA ASN A 188 19.06 3.25 0.77
C ASN A 188 18.69 2.54 2.08
N ASP A 189 18.09 1.36 1.98
CA ASP A 189 17.74 0.49 3.10
C ASP A 189 18.16 -0.96 2.82
N PRO A 190 19.36 -1.39 3.25
CA PRO A 190 19.85 -2.75 3.06
C PRO A 190 19.02 -3.84 3.78
N LYS A 191 18.11 -3.44 4.67
CA LYS A 191 17.23 -4.33 5.43
C LYS A 191 15.81 -4.38 4.88
N ASN A 192 15.52 -3.76 3.74
CA ASN A 192 14.20 -3.81 3.12
C ASN A 192 13.86 -5.24 2.70
N GLU A 193 13.06 -5.93 3.53
CA GLU A 193 12.72 -7.34 3.36
C GLU A 193 12.02 -7.60 2.01
N LYS A 194 11.09 -6.71 1.63
CA LYS A 194 10.37 -6.83 0.37
C LYS A 194 11.31 -6.73 -0.83
N ALA A 195 12.23 -5.76 -0.83
CA ALA A 195 13.21 -5.62 -1.91
C ALA A 195 14.15 -6.83 -1.98
N LEU A 196 14.58 -7.39 -0.83
CA LEU A 196 15.39 -8.60 -0.78
C LEU A 196 14.63 -9.82 -1.32
N GLU A 197 13.37 -9.99 -0.93
CA GLU A 197 12.51 -11.07 -1.42
C GLU A 197 12.37 -11.01 -2.94
N PHE A 198 11.92 -9.87 -3.48
CA PHE A 198 11.63 -9.76 -4.91
C PHE A 198 12.89 -9.69 -5.76
N SER A 199 14.00 -9.14 -5.26
CA SER A 199 15.31 -9.28 -5.92
C SER A 199 15.70 -10.75 -6.06
N THR A 200 15.50 -11.57 -5.00
CA THR A 200 15.77 -13.00 -5.05
C THR A 200 14.95 -13.67 -6.14
N GLN A 201 13.64 -13.36 -6.23
CA GLN A 201 12.76 -13.91 -7.25
C GLN A 201 13.23 -13.52 -8.67
N VAL A 202 13.61 -12.26 -8.88
CA VAL A 202 14.13 -11.80 -10.18
C VAL A 202 15.43 -12.53 -10.53
N TYR A 203 16.38 -12.65 -9.60
CA TYR A 203 17.64 -13.37 -9.84
C TYR A 203 17.39 -14.85 -10.22
N VAL A 204 16.43 -15.52 -9.55
CA VAL A 204 16.03 -16.90 -9.93
C VAL A 204 15.45 -16.92 -11.35
N LYS A 205 14.54 -16.01 -11.70
CA LYS A 205 13.96 -15.93 -13.06
C LYS A 205 15.01 -15.68 -14.15
N ARG A 206 16.10 -14.99 -13.82
CA ARG A 206 17.21 -14.71 -14.73
C ARG A 206 18.30 -15.79 -14.72
N GLY A 207 18.18 -16.82 -13.89
CA GLY A 207 19.20 -17.87 -13.74
C GLY A 207 20.46 -17.43 -12.96
N GLU A 208 20.43 -16.25 -12.31
CA GLU A 208 21.54 -15.69 -11.54
C GLU A 208 21.59 -16.27 -10.12
N MET A 209 21.78 -17.60 -10.02
CA MET A 209 21.58 -18.37 -8.78
C MET A 209 22.48 -17.93 -7.62
N ASP A 210 23.72 -17.48 -7.89
CA ASP A 210 24.63 -17.04 -6.82
C ASP A 210 24.18 -15.72 -6.21
N LYS A 211 23.66 -14.80 -7.04
CA LYS A 211 23.04 -13.55 -6.53
C LYS A 211 21.76 -13.83 -5.76
N ALA A 212 20.95 -14.77 -6.24
CA ALA A 212 19.75 -15.20 -5.53
C ALA A 212 20.09 -15.78 -4.15
N ARG A 213 21.12 -16.64 -4.04
CA ARG A 213 21.62 -17.14 -2.74
C ARG A 213 22.07 -16.01 -1.83
N GLY A 214 22.86 -15.07 -2.34
CA GLY A 214 23.32 -13.92 -1.56
C GLY A 214 22.16 -13.04 -1.06
N SER A 215 21.12 -12.85 -1.87
CA SER A 215 19.96 -12.05 -1.48
C SER A 215 19.10 -12.75 -0.42
N ILE A 216 18.86 -14.06 -0.53
CA ILE A 216 18.10 -14.82 0.48
C ILE A 216 18.85 -14.93 1.81
N GLU A 217 20.19 -15.01 1.81
CA GLU A 217 20.97 -14.99 3.05
C GLU A 217 20.85 -13.62 3.76
N LYS A 218 20.84 -12.53 3.01
CA LYS A 218 20.56 -11.20 3.58
C LYS A 218 19.16 -11.14 4.16
N LEU A 219 18.14 -11.65 3.46
CA LEU A 219 16.77 -11.72 3.97
C LEU A 219 16.70 -12.53 5.27
N ARG A 220 17.37 -13.70 5.30
CA ARG A 220 17.45 -14.54 6.50
C ARG A 220 18.15 -13.84 7.67
N ALA A 221 19.19 -13.07 7.39
CA ALA A 221 19.89 -12.31 8.43
C ALA A 221 19.04 -11.16 9.00
N VAL A 222 18.17 -10.55 8.18
CA VAL A 222 17.24 -9.48 8.61
C VAL A 222 16.05 -10.06 9.37
N ASN A 223 15.43 -11.11 8.81
CA ASN A 223 14.24 -11.74 9.38
C ASN A 223 14.31 -13.27 9.16
N PRO A 224 14.86 -14.03 10.13
CA PRO A 224 15.00 -15.49 10.00
C PRO A 224 13.67 -16.23 9.81
N SER A 225 12.56 -15.63 10.26
CA SER A 225 11.20 -16.20 10.18
C SER A 225 10.39 -15.68 9.00
N HIS A 226 11.01 -14.97 8.06
CA HIS A 226 10.30 -14.42 6.90
C HIS A 226 9.63 -15.55 6.08
N PRO A 227 8.32 -15.47 5.80
CA PRO A 227 7.55 -16.57 5.24
C PRO A 227 8.04 -17.02 3.84
N ALA A 228 8.62 -16.10 3.06
CA ALA A 228 9.11 -16.40 1.73
C ALA A 228 10.40 -17.25 1.72
N ILE A 229 11.16 -17.31 2.82
CA ILE A 229 12.48 -17.98 2.85
C ILE A 229 12.40 -19.45 2.44
N ALA A 230 11.40 -20.18 2.95
CA ALA A 230 11.26 -21.60 2.64
C ALA A 230 11.01 -21.84 1.14
N GLY A 231 10.08 -21.08 0.55
CA GLY A 231 9.76 -21.14 -0.88
C GLY A 231 10.95 -20.74 -1.76
N LEU A 232 11.61 -19.63 -1.44
CA LEU A 232 12.77 -19.14 -2.18
C LEU A 232 13.96 -20.13 -2.11
N SER A 233 14.20 -20.74 -0.93
CA SER A 233 15.24 -21.77 -0.78
C SER A 233 14.95 -23.00 -1.64
N GLY A 234 13.69 -23.40 -1.75
CA GLY A 234 13.25 -24.49 -2.63
C GLY A 234 13.55 -24.22 -4.11
N LEU A 235 13.38 -22.98 -4.56
CA LEU A 235 13.71 -22.57 -5.94
C LEU A 235 15.22 -22.66 -6.23
N LEU A 236 16.07 -22.49 -5.21
CA LEU A 236 17.54 -22.58 -5.35
C LEU A 236 18.07 -24.02 -5.30
N GLY A 237 17.31 -24.96 -4.71
CA GLY A 237 17.66 -26.39 -4.62
C GLY A 237 17.13 -27.25 -5.77
N GLY A 238 16.14 -26.75 -6.54
CA GLY A 238 15.61 -27.41 -7.73
C GLY A 238 16.65 -27.39 -8.87
N LYS A 239 16.84 -28.51 -9.57
CA LYS A 239 17.59 -28.54 -10.84
C LYS A 239 16.90 -27.56 -11.79
N ALA A 240 17.65 -26.60 -12.31
CA ALA A 240 17.17 -25.74 -13.41
C ALA A 240 16.74 -26.69 -14.56
N GLU A 241 15.45 -26.70 -14.90
CA GLU A 241 15.04 -27.23 -16.20
C GLU A 241 15.67 -26.36 -17.28
N PRO A 242 16.35 -26.93 -18.26
CA PRO A 242 16.91 -26.13 -19.35
C PRO A 242 15.73 -25.49 -20.12
N ALA A 243 15.84 -24.21 -20.36
CA ALA A 243 14.92 -23.48 -21.23
C ALA A 243 14.96 -24.09 -22.63
N THR A 244 13.87 -24.70 -23.07
CA THR A 244 13.66 -25.20 -24.44
C THR A 244 13.10 -24.07 -25.31
#